data_a9740a600695828f05a921c84b932265
#
_entry.id   a9740a600695828f05a921c84b932265
#
_cell.length_a   1.000
_cell.length_b   1.000
_cell.length_c   1.000
_cell.angle_alpha   90.00
_cell.angle_beta   90.00
_cell.angle_gamma   90.00
#
_symmetry.space_group_name_H-M   'P 1'
#
loop_
_entity.id
_entity.type
_entity.pdbx_description
1 polymer ?
#
loop_
_entity_poly.entity_id
_entity_poly.type
_entity_poly.pdbx_seq_one_letter_code
_entity_poly.pdbx_strand_id
1 'polypeptide(L)'
;MERPDFFELKNGEKVKLPFSDKEYQNRVSSLRKVMSDNDMDMLILTSMHNVAYYTGFIYCSFGRPYGCVITQQKIVTISANIDASQPWRRSHCDNVIYTDWKRDNFLRAIVSIIGRDDPPKSIGIENDHVTLDIKDKFNSIFSTAIFKDVSKYLMKLRMIKSDEEIEIIKNGASIADLGAEEIVKHIKPGQTELEIAIAGRDRMERE
;
A
#
# COMPACT_ATOMS: atom_id res chain seq x y z
N MET A 1 -25.96 -20.89 -4.82
CA MET A 1 -24.52 -20.71 -5.20
C MET A 1 -23.83 -20.10 -3.98
N GLU A 2 -22.83 -20.78 -3.44
CA GLU A 2 -22.10 -20.29 -2.27
C GLU A 2 -21.18 -19.15 -2.73
N ARG A 3 -21.19 -18.03 -1.99
CA ARG A 3 -20.38 -16.86 -2.32
C ARG A 3 -18.96 -17.08 -1.80
N PRO A 4 -17.90 -16.84 -2.60
CA PRO A 4 -16.53 -17.05 -2.15
C PRO A 4 -16.13 -16.06 -1.03
N ASP A 5 -15.33 -16.50 -0.09
CA ASP A 5 -14.78 -15.63 0.96
C ASP A 5 -13.76 -14.63 0.38
N PHE A 6 -13.03 -15.05 -0.64
CA PHE A 6 -12.04 -14.26 -1.41
C PHE A 6 -11.89 -14.84 -2.83
N PHE A 7 -11.31 -14.06 -3.74
CA PHE A 7 -11.04 -14.47 -5.12
C PHE A 7 -9.94 -13.60 -5.75
N GLU A 8 -9.36 -14.08 -6.84
CA GLU A 8 -8.47 -13.28 -7.69
C GLU A 8 -9.27 -12.64 -8.82
N LEU A 9 -8.95 -11.40 -9.16
CA LEU A 9 -9.55 -10.70 -10.29
C LEU A 9 -8.49 -9.99 -11.12
N LYS A 10 -8.29 -10.50 -12.32
CA LYS A 10 -7.41 -9.90 -13.35
C LYS A 10 -8.32 -9.28 -14.42
N ASN A 11 -8.74 -8.03 -14.18
CA ASN A 11 -9.73 -7.33 -15.01
C ASN A 11 -9.13 -6.10 -15.70
N GLY A 12 -9.04 -6.16 -17.01
CA GLY A 12 -8.54 -5.08 -17.85
C GLY A 12 -7.02 -4.91 -17.82
N GLU A 13 -6.54 -3.92 -18.55
CA GLU A 13 -5.12 -3.61 -18.64
C GLU A 13 -4.62 -2.85 -17.41
N LYS A 14 -3.36 -3.06 -17.04
CA LYS A 14 -2.70 -2.28 -16.00
C LYS A 14 -2.46 -0.85 -16.50
N VAL A 15 -2.70 0.12 -15.63
CA VAL A 15 -2.37 1.53 -15.91
C VAL A 15 -0.86 1.75 -15.74
N LYS A 16 -0.33 2.77 -16.40
CA LYS A 16 1.04 3.21 -16.15
C LYS A 16 1.17 3.70 -14.71
N LEU A 17 2.09 3.10 -13.97
CA LEU A 17 2.40 3.50 -12.61
C LEU A 17 3.38 4.69 -12.58
N PRO A 18 3.47 5.42 -11.45
CA PRO A 18 4.38 6.56 -11.31
C PRO A 18 5.86 6.20 -11.46
N PHE A 19 6.25 5.00 -11.04
CA PHE A 19 7.61 4.51 -11.09
C PHE A 19 7.78 3.39 -12.10
N SER A 20 9.00 3.16 -12.55
CA SER A 20 9.34 2.06 -13.44
C SER A 20 9.20 0.70 -12.73
N ASP A 21 9.00 -0.36 -13.51
CA ASP A 21 9.01 -1.74 -12.99
C ASP A 21 10.33 -2.06 -12.29
N LYS A 22 11.44 -1.52 -12.78
CA LYS A 22 12.78 -1.67 -12.19
C LYS A 22 12.83 -1.05 -10.79
N GLU A 23 12.25 0.13 -10.61
CA GLU A 23 12.20 0.79 -9.29
C GLU A 23 11.39 -0.06 -8.29
N TYR A 24 10.21 -0.55 -8.67
CA TYR A 24 9.43 -1.45 -7.79
C TYR A 24 10.19 -2.75 -7.47
N GLN A 25 10.87 -3.34 -8.46
CA GLN A 25 11.70 -4.53 -8.23
C GLN A 25 12.85 -4.25 -7.27
N ASN A 26 13.52 -3.11 -7.36
CA ASN A 26 14.59 -2.69 -6.45
C ASN A 26 14.07 -2.54 -5.02
N ARG A 27 12.91 -1.90 -4.83
CA ARG A 27 12.27 -1.75 -3.51
C ARG A 27 11.95 -3.09 -2.87
N VAL A 28 11.31 -3.98 -3.64
CA VAL A 28 10.97 -5.33 -3.17
C VAL A 28 12.22 -6.16 -2.89
N SER A 29 13.26 -6.07 -3.71
CA SER A 29 14.52 -6.78 -3.51
C SER A 29 15.24 -6.32 -2.25
N SER A 30 15.27 -5.01 -2.00
CA SER A 30 15.85 -4.43 -0.78
C SER A 30 15.08 -4.89 0.47
N LEU A 31 13.76 -4.97 0.39
CA LEU A 31 12.93 -5.47 1.49
C LEU A 31 13.14 -6.96 1.73
N ARG A 32 13.22 -7.77 0.66
CA ARG A 32 13.53 -9.21 0.76
C ARG A 32 14.89 -9.49 1.37
N LYS A 33 15.87 -8.61 1.10
CA LYS A 33 17.16 -8.69 1.79
C LYS A 33 16.99 -8.46 3.29
N VAL A 34 16.24 -7.45 3.72
CA VAL A 34 15.92 -7.22 5.14
C VAL A 34 15.22 -8.44 5.74
N MET A 35 14.28 -9.06 5.03
CA MET A 35 13.64 -10.29 5.48
C MET A 35 14.66 -11.41 5.73
N SER A 36 15.55 -11.64 4.77
CA SER A 36 16.59 -12.67 4.90
C SER A 36 17.58 -12.38 6.03
N ASP A 37 18.04 -11.13 6.15
CA ASP A 37 18.99 -10.70 7.18
C ASP A 37 18.39 -10.81 8.63
N ASN A 38 17.07 -10.93 8.75
CA ASN A 38 16.34 -10.99 10.03
C ASN A 38 15.49 -12.26 10.18
N ASP A 39 15.71 -13.29 9.39
CA ASP A 39 14.98 -14.57 9.44
C ASP A 39 13.45 -14.36 9.45
N MET A 40 12.94 -13.64 8.45
CA MET A 40 11.50 -13.43 8.26
C MET A 40 11.03 -14.15 6.98
N ASP A 41 10.08 -15.05 7.14
CA ASP A 41 9.51 -15.83 6.03
C ASP A 41 8.51 -15.00 5.21
N MET A 42 7.80 -14.10 5.89
CA MET A 42 6.71 -13.32 5.32
C MET A 42 6.60 -11.96 6.00
N LEU A 43 6.10 -10.97 5.24
CA LEU A 43 5.62 -9.70 5.77
C LEU A 43 4.14 -9.53 5.49
N ILE A 44 3.42 -8.93 6.44
CA ILE A 44 2.06 -8.44 6.27
C ILE A 44 2.10 -6.92 6.50
N LEU A 45 2.00 -6.16 5.43
CA LEU A 45 1.97 -4.70 5.47
C LEU A 45 0.53 -4.21 5.35
N THR A 46 0.14 -3.28 6.19
CA THR A 46 -1.22 -2.74 6.27
C THR A 46 -1.28 -1.22 6.22
N SER A 47 -0.17 -0.51 6.41
CA SER A 47 -0.14 0.93 6.27
C SER A 47 -0.24 1.36 4.80
N MET A 48 -1.05 2.37 4.53
CA MET A 48 -1.29 2.87 3.17
C MET A 48 0.02 3.25 2.45
N HIS A 49 0.92 3.93 3.14
CA HIS A 49 2.18 4.37 2.54
C HIS A 49 3.13 3.21 2.22
N ASN A 50 3.20 2.16 3.03
CA ASN A 50 4.03 1.01 2.72
C ASN A 50 3.40 0.11 1.65
N VAL A 51 2.09 -0.11 1.68
CA VAL A 51 1.39 -0.81 0.59
C VAL A 51 1.62 -0.07 -0.73
N ALA A 52 1.43 1.25 -0.78
CA ALA A 52 1.66 2.03 -2.00
C ALA A 52 3.13 1.99 -2.44
N TYR A 53 4.08 2.10 -1.52
CA TYR A 53 5.52 2.10 -1.83
C TYR A 53 5.99 0.80 -2.50
N TYR A 54 5.52 -0.34 -2.01
CA TYR A 54 5.94 -1.65 -2.53
C TYR A 54 5.07 -2.20 -3.64
N THR A 55 3.86 -1.69 -3.85
CA THR A 55 2.93 -2.25 -4.85
C THR A 55 2.47 -1.27 -5.92
N GLY A 56 2.57 0.03 -5.67
CA GLY A 56 1.98 1.08 -6.48
C GLY A 56 0.51 1.34 -6.18
N PHE A 57 -0.16 0.48 -5.42
CA PHE A 57 -1.58 0.61 -5.13
C PHE A 57 -1.84 1.60 -3.98
N ILE A 58 -2.44 2.73 -4.30
CA ILE A 58 -2.92 3.71 -3.32
C ILE A 58 -4.40 3.42 -3.05
N TYR A 59 -4.72 3.17 -1.80
CA TYR A 59 -6.11 2.94 -1.36
C TYR A 59 -6.55 3.98 -0.35
N CYS A 60 -7.87 4.09 -0.21
CA CYS A 60 -8.48 4.94 0.81
C CYS A 60 -9.11 4.06 1.89
N SER A 61 -8.63 4.18 3.13
CA SER A 61 -9.13 3.34 4.22
C SER A 61 -10.39 3.95 4.85
N PHE A 62 -11.54 3.38 4.55
CA PHE A 62 -12.83 3.72 5.17
C PHE A 62 -13.40 2.54 5.96
N GLY A 63 -12.68 2.12 7.01
CA GLY A 63 -13.15 1.06 7.89
C GLY A 63 -13.05 -0.37 7.33
N ARG A 64 -12.45 -0.57 6.16
CA ARG A 64 -12.10 -1.88 5.61
C ARG A 64 -10.60 -2.09 5.63
N PRO A 65 -10.10 -3.26 6.07
CA PRO A 65 -8.68 -3.54 6.06
C PRO A 65 -8.17 -3.74 4.62
N TYR A 66 -6.99 -3.21 4.36
CA TYR A 66 -6.20 -3.43 3.16
C TYR A 66 -4.81 -3.88 3.56
N GLY A 67 -4.12 -4.55 2.67
CA GLY A 67 -2.76 -4.97 2.98
C GLY A 67 -2.01 -5.47 1.75
N CYS A 68 -0.78 -5.86 2.02
CA CYS A 68 0.09 -6.53 1.08
C CYS A 68 0.83 -7.64 1.83
N VAL A 69 0.84 -8.83 1.24
CA VAL A 69 1.67 -9.96 1.68
C VAL A 69 2.89 -10.03 0.79
N ILE A 70 4.07 -10.10 1.40
CA ILE A 70 5.36 -10.22 0.72
C ILE A 70 6.09 -11.44 1.26
N THR A 71 6.50 -12.33 0.38
CA THR A 71 7.41 -13.45 0.65
C THR A 71 8.64 -13.34 -0.23
N GLN A 72 9.59 -14.27 -0.11
CA GLN A 72 10.75 -14.31 -1.01
C GLN A 72 10.36 -14.49 -2.48
N GLN A 73 9.19 -15.09 -2.76
CA GLN A 73 8.74 -15.41 -4.12
C GLN A 73 7.59 -14.53 -4.63
N LYS A 74 6.73 -14.07 -3.74
CA LYS A 74 5.47 -13.41 -4.10
C LYS A 74 5.35 -12.01 -3.49
N ILE A 75 4.59 -11.18 -4.16
CA ILE A 75 4.04 -9.93 -3.63
C ILE A 75 2.58 -9.85 -4.09
N VAL A 76 1.65 -9.72 -3.16
CA VAL A 76 0.22 -9.78 -3.43
C VAL A 76 -0.50 -8.73 -2.60
N THR A 77 -1.26 -7.84 -3.23
CA THR A 77 -2.16 -6.92 -2.52
C THR A 77 -3.43 -7.65 -2.08
N ILE A 78 -3.99 -7.21 -0.95
CA ILE A 78 -5.26 -7.72 -0.44
C ILE A 78 -6.19 -6.53 -0.27
N SER A 79 -7.34 -6.58 -0.90
CA SER A 79 -8.29 -5.48 -0.95
C SER A 79 -9.74 -5.91 -0.77
N ALA A 80 -10.59 -4.98 -0.38
CA ALA A 80 -12.02 -5.22 -0.27
C ALA A 80 -12.70 -5.30 -1.64
N ASN A 81 -13.76 -6.10 -1.73
CA ASN A 81 -14.52 -6.30 -2.97
C ASN A 81 -15.13 -5.01 -3.57
N ILE A 82 -15.34 -3.98 -2.76
CA ILE A 82 -15.83 -2.69 -3.26
C ILE A 82 -14.86 -2.05 -4.27
N ASP A 83 -13.57 -2.34 -4.16
CA ASP A 83 -12.52 -1.83 -5.04
C ASP A 83 -11.98 -2.89 -6.03
N ALA A 84 -12.72 -3.96 -6.24
CA ALA A 84 -12.27 -5.21 -6.86
C ALA A 84 -11.38 -5.07 -8.11
N SER A 85 -11.67 -4.13 -9.01
CA SER A 85 -10.89 -3.95 -10.25
C SER A 85 -9.67 -3.03 -10.08
N GLN A 86 -9.62 -2.22 -9.03
CA GLN A 86 -8.60 -1.19 -8.85
C GLN A 86 -7.21 -1.78 -8.50
N PRO A 87 -7.08 -2.70 -7.54
CA PRO A 87 -5.79 -3.24 -7.15
C PRO A 87 -5.03 -3.89 -8.29
N TRP A 88 -5.70 -4.70 -9.11
CA TRP A 88 -5.09 -5.31 -10.29
C TRP A 88 -4.57 -4.27 -11.27
N ARG A 89 -5.41 -3.29 -11.62
CA ARG A 89 -5.07 -2.29 -12.63
C ARG A 89 -4.01 -1.30 -12.16
N ARG A 90 -3.96 -1.00 -10.85
CA ARG A 90 -3.13 0.06 -10.26
C ARG A 90 -1.98 -0.45 -9.41
N SER A 91 -1.56 -1.69 -9.58
CA SER A 91 -0.36 -2.25 -8.95
C SER A 91 0.49 -3.00 -9.95
N HIS A 92 1.78 -3.17 -9.64
CA HIS A 92 2.65 -4.03 -10.46
C HIS A 92 2.57 -5.51 -10.09
N CYS A 93 1.88 -5.86 -9.01
CA CYS A 93 1.80 -7.22 -8.47
C CYS A 93 0.42 -7.87 -8.69
N ASP A 94 0.28 -9.12 -8.21
CA ASP A 94 -1.01 -9.82 -8.14
C ASP A 94 -1.88 -9.26 -7.01
N ASN A 95 -3.17 -9.63 -7.01
CA ASN A 95 -4.09 -9.25 -5.96
C ASN A 95 -5.05 -10.36 -5.58
N VAL A 96 -5.46 -10.37 -4.32
CA VAL A 96 -6.57 -11.15 -3.80
C VAL A 96 -7.62 -10.19 -3.24
N ILE A 97 -8.86 -10.43 -3.62
CA ILE A 97 -10.00 -9.64 -3.19
C ILE A 97 -10.79 -10.43 -2.17
N TYR A 98 -11.01 -9.87 -0.98
CA TYR A 98 -11.88 -10.46 0.00
C TYR A 98 -13.30 -9.87 -0.07
N THR A 99 -14.28 -10.68 0.30
CA THR A 99 -15.70 -10.31 0.31
C THR A 99 -16.17 -9.99 1.73
N ASP A 100 -17.27 -9.22 1.86
CA ASP A 100 -17.72 -8.65 3.16
C ASP A 100 -18.79 -9.48 3.89
N TRP A 101 -19.23 -10.63 3.37
CA TRP A 101 -20.34 -11.36 3.99
C TRP A 101 -20.00 -12.26 5.16
N LYS A 102 -18.72 -12.48 5.43
CA LYS A 102 -18.24 -13.11 6.66
C LYS A 102 -17.22 -12.21 7.32
N ARG A 103 -17.20 -12.23 8.64
CA ARG A 103 -16.11 -11.58 9.38
C ARG A 103 -14.78 -12.22 9.02
N ASP A 104 -13.77 -11.40 9.08
CA ASP A 104 -12.37 -11.84 8.95
C ASP A 104 -12.00 -12.48 7.59
N ASN A 105 -12.78 -12.25 6.53
CA ASN A 105 -12.44 -12.68 5.18
C ASN A 105 -11.12 -12.07 4.68
N PHE A 106 -10.74 -10.88 5.16
CA PHE A 106 -9.40 -10.32 4.96
C PHE A 106 -8.30 -11.26 5.45
N LEU A 107 -8.46 -11.84 6.62
CA LEU A 107 -7.49 -12.78 7.20
C LEU A 107 -7.46 -14.10 6.43
N ARG A 108 -8.62 -14.59 5.98
CA ARG A 108 -8.71 -15.77 5.12
C ARG A 108 -8.00 -15.56 3.78
N ALA A 109 -8.11 -14.36 3.22
CA ALA A 109 -7.37 -13.96 2.02
C ALA A 109 -5.85 -13.97 2.25
N ILE A 110 -5.36 -13.50 3.40
CA ILE A 110 -3.93 -13.61 3.76
C ILE A 110 -3.49 -15.07 3.77
N VAL A 111 -4.22 -15.94 4.45
CA VAL A 111 -3.90 -17.38 4.55
C VAL A 111 -3.87 -18.05 3.18
N SER A 112 -4.75 -17.67 2.26
CA SER A 112 -4.82 -18.27 0.92
C SER A 112 -3.56 -18.03 0.07
N ILE A 113 -2.85 -16.93 0.32
CA ILE A 113 -1.63 -16.57 -0.42
C ILE A 113 -0.46 -17.48 -0.07
N ILE A 114 -0.42 -17.96 1.17
CA ILE A 114 0.72 -18.71 1.74
C ILE A 114 0.63 -20.19 1.39
N GLY A 115 -0.60 -20.72 1.30
CA GLY A 115 -0.82 -22.16 1.26
C GLY A 115 -0.84 -22.78 2.68
N ARG A 116 -1.33 -24.02 2.76
CA ARG A 116 -1.49 -24.72 4.05
C ARG A 116 -0.31 -25.60 4.41
N ASP A 117 0.52 -25.94 3.45
CA ASP A 117 1.51 -27.01 3.59
C ASP A 117 2.82 -26.55 4.21
N ASP A 118 3.13 -25.24 4.16
CA ASP A 118 4.34 -24.66 4.77
C ASP A 118 4.01 -23.30 5.43
N PRO A 119 3.42 -23.33 6.63
CA PRO A 119 3.07 -22.11 7.34
C PRO A 119 4.33 -21.32 7.76
N PRO A 120 4.31 -19.98 7.67
CA PRO A 120 5.46 -19.17 8.03
C PRO A 120 5.76 -19.30 9.54
N LYS A 121 7.04 -19.44 9.88
CA LYS A 121 7.53 -19.49 11.26
C LYS A 121 7.81 -18.09 11.82
N SER A 122 8.09 -17.14 10.94
CA SER A 122 8.40 -15.77 11.32
C SER A 122 7.71 -14.77 10.39
N ILE A 123 6.92 -13.88 10.98
CA ILE A 123 6.11 -12.89 10.24
C ILE A 123 6.46 -11.49 10.70
N GLY A 124 6.88 -10.65 9.75
CA GLY A 124 7.07 -9.22 10.00
C GLY A 124 5.77 -8.46 9.87
N ILE A 125 5.48 -7.58 10.82
CA ILE A 125 4.32 -6.68 10.82
C ILE A 125 4.72 -5.28 11.24
N GLU A 126 3.89 -4.30 10.94
CA GLU A 126 4.06 -2.90 11.31
C GLU A 126 3.45 -2.63 12.69
N ASN A 127 4.26 -2.71 13.75
CA ASN A 127 3.78 -2.48 15.12
C ASN A 127 3.26 -1.04 15.35
N ASP A 128 3.70 -0.09 14.54
CA ASP A 128 3.24 1.30 14.56
C ASP A 128 1.91 1.52 13.82
N HIS A 129 1.37 0.49 13.16
CA HIS A 129 0.13 0.57 12.40
C HIS A 129 -0.90 -0.51 12.76
N VAL A 130 -0.46 -1.72 13.06
CA VAL A 130 -1.34 -2.85 13.38
C VAL A 130 -2.03 -2.62 14.73
N THR A 131 -3.37 -2.67 14.75
CA THR A 131 -4.14 -2.56 15.99
C THR A 131 -4.01 -3.83 16.84
N LEU A 132 -4.27 -3.73 18.15
CA LEU A 132 -4.26 -4.90 19.03
C LEU A 132 -5.25 -5.97 18.58
N ASP A 133 -6.46 -5.60 18.15
CA ASP A 133 -7.47 -6.55 17.62
C ASP A 133 -6.93 -7.34 16.42
N ILE A 134 -6.30 -6.67 15.47
CA ILE A 134 -5.69 -7.34 14.30
C ILE A 134 -4.51 -8.22 14.72
N LYS A 135 -3.70 -7.78 15.67
CA LYS A 135 -2.60 -8.58 16.22
C LYS A 135 -3.09 -9.85 16.89
N ASP A 136 -4.15 -9.79 17.68
CA ASP A 136 -4.75 -10.95 18.34
C ASP A 136 -5.31 -11.95 17.32
N LYS A 137 -5.94 -11.44 16.25
CA LYS A 137 -6.39 -12.27 15.14
C LYS A 137 -5.24 -12.92 14.38
N PHE A 138 -4.14 -12.19 14.12
CA PHE A 138 -2.94 -12.77 13.55
C PHE A 138 -2.37 -13.89 14.44
N ASN A 139 -2.28 -13.69 15.76
CA ASN A 139 -1.83 -14.70 16.71
C ASN A 139 -2.73 -15.96 16.67
N SER A 140 -4.04 -15.78 16.53
CA SER A 140 -4.99 -16.90 16.41
C SER A 140 -4.77 -17.74 15.16
N ILE A 141 -4.47 -17.09 14.03
CA ILE A 141 -4.36 -17.76 12.72
C ILE A 141 -2.97 -18.36 12.54
N PHE A 142 -1.95 -17.64 12.95
CA PHE A 142 -0.54 -18.03 12.85
C PHE A 142 0.01 -18.39 14.25
N SER A 143 -0.67 -19.30 14.94
CA SER A 143 -0.41 -19.62 16.35
C SER A 143 1.00 -20.12 16.64
N THR A 144 1.72 -20.61 15.64
CA THR A 144 3.11 -21.09 15.75
C THR A 144 4.15 -20.08 15.27
N ALA A 145 3.71 -18.96 14.67
CA ALA A 145 4.60 -17.97 14.10
C ALA A 145 5.08 -16.97 15.16
N ILE A 146 6.34 -16.55 15.03
CA ILE A 146 6.89 -15.43 15.78
C ILE A 146 6.66 -14.15 14.98
N PHE A 147 6.03 -13.15 15.61
CA PHE A 147 5.83 -11.84 14.99
C PHE A 147 6.99 -10.90 15.33
N LYS A 148 7.56 -10.28 14.30
CA LYS A 148 8.66 -9.31 14.40
C LYS A 148 8.20 -7.93 13.94
N ASP A 149 8.63 -6.89 14.65
CA ASP A 149 8.38 -5.50 14.20
C ASP A 149 9.30 -5.12 13.04
N VAL A 150 8.70 -4.66 11.93
CA VAL A 150 9.44 -4.21 10.75
C VAL A 150 9.41 -2.71 10.52
N SER A 151 8.68 -1.95 11.34
CA SER A 151 8.45 -0.51 11.17
C SER A 151 9.73 0.28 10.92
N LYS A 152 10.77 0.05 11.73
CA LYS A 152 12.06 0.73 11.61
C LYS A 152 12.82 0.38 10.33
N TYR A 153 12.74 -0.85 9.86
CA TYR A 153 13.37 -1.27 8.61
C TYR A 153 12.70 -0.61 7.41
N LEU A 154 11.36 -0.62 7.38
CA LEU A 154 10.58 0.02 6.32
C LEU A 154 10.86 1.53 6.26
N MET A 155 10.94 2.19 7.41
CA MET A 155 11.31 3.60 7.50
C MET A 155 12.71 3.83 6.90
N LYS A 156 13.73 3.05 7.28
CA LYS A 156 15.09 3.20 6.76
C LYS A 156 15.15 3.04 5.25
N LEU A 157 14.45 2.05 4.67
CA LEU A 157 14.42 1.82 3.23
C LEU A 157 13.83 3.01 2.45
N ARG A 158 12.87 3.74 3.03
CA ARG A 158 12.23 4.91 2.42
C ARG A 158 12.94 6.23 2.71
N MET A 159 13.88 6.28 3.65
CA MET A 159 14.60 7.52 3.99
C MET A 159 15.54 7.97 2.88
N ILE A 160 16.23 7.05 2.23
CA ILE A 160 17.12 7.35 1.11
C ILE A 160 16.32 7.21 -0.17
N LYS A 161 16.20 8.31 -0.91
CA LYS A 161 15.38 8.38 -2.13
C LYS A 161 16.16 7.91 -3.34
N SER A 162 15.50 7.18 -4.25
CA SER A 162 16.04 6.88 -5.56
C SER A 162 16.00 8.11 -6.48
N ASP A 163 16.70 8.04 -7.60
CA ASP A 163 16.69 9.11 -8.59
C ASP A 163 15.26 9.34 -9.15
N GLU A 164 14.47 8.29 -9.38
CA GLU A 164 13.09 8.40 -9.81
C GLU A 164 12.21 9.08 -8.75
N GLU A 165 12.41 8.75 -7.47
CA GLU A 165 11.70 9.40 -6.36
C GLU A 165 12.07 10.88 -6.25
N ILE A 166 13.35 11.23 -6.43
CA ILE A 166 13.82 12.61 -6.42
C ILE A 166 13.17 13.42 -7.56
N GLU A 167 13.08 12.88 -8.76
CA GLU A 167 12.44 13.56 -9.88
C GLU A 167 10.93 13.80 -9.64
N ILE A 168 10.22 12.83 -9.08
CA ILE A 168 8.80 13.01 -8.74
C ILE A 168 8.63 14.05 -7.62
N ILE A 169 9.51 14.06 -6.62
CA ILE A 169 9.50 15.08 -5.55
C ILE A 169 9.75 16.47 -6.13
N LYS A 170 10.71 16.63 -7.03
CA LYS A 170 10.98 17.91 -7.70
C LYS A 170 9.78 18.40 -8.52
N ASN A 171 9.17 17.50 -9.28
CA ASN A 171 7.96 17.83 -10.05
C ASN A 171 6.81 18.27 -9.13
N GLY A 172 6.57 17.53 -8.05
CA GLY A 172 5.56 17.89 -7.06
C GLY A 172 5.83 19.26 -6.40
N ALA A 173 7.10 19.57 -6.11
CA ALA A 173 7.49 20.89 -5.59
C ALA A 173 7.20 22.00 -6.60
N SER A 174 7.55 21.81 -7.88
CA SER A 174 7.24 22.78 -8.94
C SER A 174 5.74 23.05 -9.10
N ILE A 175 4.91 21.99 -9.01
CA ILE A 175 3.45 22.13 -9.04
C ILE A 175 2.94 22.91 -7.83
N ALA A 176 3.50 22.66 -6.64
CA ALA A 176 3.14 23.40 -5.43
C ALA A 176 3.50 24.88 -5.55
N ASP A 177 4.65 25.22 -6.14
CA ASP A 177 5.07 26.62 -6.39
C ASP A 177 4.06 27.33 -7.32
N LEU A 178 3.60 26.68 -8.39
CA LEU A 178 2.55 27.23 -9.28
C LEU A 178 1.25 27.50 -8.52
N GLY A 179 0.85 26.61 -7.63
CA GLY A 179 -0.31 26.82 -6.76
C GLY A 179 -0.13 28.01 -5.81
N ALA A 180 1.06 28.14 -5.20
CA ALA A 180 1.37 29.26 -4.32
C ALA A 180 1.37 30.60 -5.06
N GLU A 181 1.95 30.67 -6.25
CA GLU A 181 1.90 31.88 -7.11
C GLU A 181 0.46 32.27 -7.45
N GLU A 182 -0.40 31.30 -7.75
CA GLU A 182 -1.81 31.58 -8.09
C GLU A 182 -2.57 32.08 -6.87
N ILE A 183 -2.32 31.54 -5.67
CA ILE A 183 -2.86 32.04 -4.40
C ILE A 183 -2.52 33.51 -4.21
N VAL A 184 -1.23 33.88 -4.37
CA VAL A 184 -0.77 35.27 -4.20
C VAL A 184 -1.51 36.24 -5.16
N LYS A 185 -1.75 35.84 -6.41
CA LYS A 185 -2.49 36.65 -7.39
C LYS A 185 -3.95 36.90 -7.00
N HIS A 186 -4.55 35.98 -6.24
CA HIS A 186 -5.95 36.02 -5.83
C HIS A 186 -6.18 36.67 -4.46
N ILE A 187 -5.12 37.02 -3.70
CA ILE A 187 -5.25 37.77 -2.44
C ILE A 187 -5.60 39.23 -2.77
N LYS A 188 -6.89 39.53 -2.78
CA LYS A 188 -7.43 40.87 -3.09
C LYS A 188 -8.62 41.19 -2.17
N PRO A 189 -8.88 42.47 -1.89
CA PRO A 189 -10.08 42.86 -1.15
C PRO A 189 -11.35 42.32 -1.81
N GLY A 190 -12.22 41.73 -1.01
CA GLY A 190 -13.49 41.14 -1.45
C GLY A 190 -13.42 39.67 -1.81
N GLN A 191 -12.25 39.08 -1.89
CA GLN A 191 -12.10 37.62 -2.05
C GLN A 191 -12.22 36.89 -0.71
N THR A 192 -12.89 35.75 -0.71
CA THR A 192 -12.95 34.86 0.45
C THR A 192 -11.76 33.90 0.47
N GLU A 193 -11.43 33.37 1.65
CA GLU A 193 -10.39 32.34 1.81
C GLU A 193 -10.66 31.13 0.92
N LEU A 194 -11.94 30.73 0.78
CA LEU A 194 -12.34 29.61 -0.06
C LEU A 194 -12.06 29.85 -1.55
N GLU A 195 -12.35 31.03 -2.07
CA GLU A 195 -12.06 31.40 -3.46
C GLU A 195 -10.57 31.37 -3.75
N ILE A 196 -9.76 31.88 -2.84
CA ILE A 196 -8.29 31.87 -2.93
C ILE A 196 -7.76 30.44 -2.91
N ALA A 197 -8.27 29.59 -2.00
CA ALA A 197 -7.87 28.20 -1.88
C ALA A 197 -8.26 27.38 -3.13
N ILE A 198 -9.45 27.64 -3.70
CA ILE A 198 -9.92 26.98 -4.93
C ILE A 198 -9.02 27.38 -6.11
N ALA A 199 -8.64 28.64 -6.23
CA ALA A 199 -7.77 29.10 -7.31
C ALA A 199 -6.40 28.40 -7.30
N GLY A 200 -5.77 28.30 -6.13
CA GLY A 200 -4.50 27.58 -5.99
C GLY A 200 -4.63 26.08 -6.31
N ARG A 201 -5.68 25.43 -5.80
CA ARG A 201 -5.94 24.00 -6.09
C ARG A 201 -6.19 23.76 -7.58
N ASP A 202 -7.07 24.56 -8.21
CA ASP A 202 -7.39 24.42 -9.64
C ASP A 202 -6.14 24.58 -10.51
N ARG A 203 -5.24 25.48 -10.15
CA ARG A 203 -3.96 25.66 -10.84
C ARG A 203 -3.07 24.41 -10.75
N MET A 204 -2.98 23.79 -9.57
CA MET A 204 -2.19 22.55 -9.37
C MET A 204 -2.81 21.34 -10.08
N GLU A 205 -4.15 21.24 -10.10
CA GLU A 205 -4.84 20.10 -10.71
C GLU A 205 -4.80 20.11 -12.24
N ARG A 206 -4.49 21.24 -12.86
CA ARG A 206 -4.39 21.40 -14.33
C ARG A 206 -2.98 21.08 -14.88
N GLU A 207 -1.99 20.92 -14.01
CA GLU A 207 -0.61 20.64 -14.38
C GLU A 207 -0.30 19.15 -14.28
#